data_fae9b1c0db71f0c9498b92e208a58ba6
#
_entry.id   fae9b1c0db71f0c9498b92e208a58ba6
#
_cell.length_a   1.000
_cell.length_b   1.000
_cell.length_c   1.000
_cell.angle_alpha   90.00
_cell.angle_beta   90.00
_cell.angle_gamma   90.00
#
_symmetry.space_group_name_H-M   'P 1'
#
loop_
_entity.id
_entity.type
_entity.pdbx_description
1 polymer ?
#
loop_
_entity_poly.entity_id
_entity_poly.type
_entity_poly.pdbx_seq_one_letter_code
_entity_poly.pdbx_strand_id
1 'polypeptide(L)'
;ILVTHGTSCSNSTVNGVAEELASRGFVVLSLSAYGSGSSETQDVGDPRMDPSLGIYDGLQYLRTLQYIDKTRIGMVGHSQGSKNVAAAVDMDCSLYTLNDLMLNVLSETFGQSFTLEEISQDADELAARRLSADQLVHYQAIRAEKEAELANTVYAAMILGGNWGFEEKEVSVAGHTVKRTPVCNAAWQIGLFNEGRAGTGQSNLVSESMMERFQTTSPVLPEIWYNTKTYNDGQRPASEQLGDIRNISSGSDAALQSALAQRTTHIIFTPNNTHARDYFGRDAVQHIVKYFEQVLCYNRGDPATVPLDSSRLEFLMGKHLNLVALLSMCFGMLALSGILMRHKFFAGCKKEVCEPIASKKSVVFWVLGACYAAATYLTVAFVTKNGPALGFKTEWVKKFWSMDFTANIHIIFMWILAACGLVLVSIYCVYNYKKHGRNVLKELNFLTNFSHIAKYFLMAAILFFSAYGMLTVIRFFFHQDFRFWDNGVKDMLPQNFLQCLRYSIMILPTFLVGGLFVNAGRMKDMKDGPNVLVQMAISSAGLLAAYAVSYLTAYITYAQTGAAGLPCFAFVSLWPMFINLPLFVLLARFFYKQTGSVWLGAFVNTAIVCWSICSAQSSTGYYL
;
A
#
# COMPACT_ATOMS: atom_id res chain seq x y z
N ILE A 1 -14.63 1.53 12.23
CA ILE A 1 -13.28 0.99 11.98
C ILE A 1 -12.43 2.09 11.35
N LEU A 2 -11.19 2.28 11.84
CA LEU A 2 -10.19 3.15 11.25
C LEU A 2 -9.25 2.31 10.37
N VAL A 3 -9.03 2.75 9.12
CA VAL A 3 -8.17 2.07 8.13
C VAL A 3 -7.05 3.01 7.70
N THR A 4 -5.79 2.56 7.72
CA THR A 4 -4.64 3.36 7.30
C THR A 4 -3.67 2.59 6.43
N HIS A 5 -2.90 3.33 5.64
CA HIS A 5 -2.05 2.86 4.55
C HIS A 5 -0.56 2.71 4.94
N GLY A 6 0.21 2.06 4.08
CA GLY A 6 1.66 1.91 4.21
C GLY A 6 2.47 3.12 3.71
N THR A 7 3.79 2.99 3.79
CA THR A 7 4.75 3.98 3.27
C THR A 7 4.46 4.29 1.80
N SER A 8 4.61 5.55 1.41
CA SER A 8 4.46 5.99 0.02
C SER A 8 3.04 5.90 -0.54
N CYS A 9 2.07 5.71 0.32
CA CYS A 9 0.68 5.54 -0.02
C CYS A 9 -0.20 6.67 0.57
N SER A 10 -1.49 6.58 0.38
CA SER A 10 -2.50 7.44 0.99
C SER A 10 -3.73 6.61 1.36
N ASN A 11 -4.69 7.18 2.06
CA ASN A 11 -5.95 6.53 2.43
C ASN A 11 -6.60 5.80 1.24
N SER A 12 -6.49 6.38 0.07
CA SER A 12 -7.08 5.82 -1.14
C SER A 12 -6.43 4.51 -1.62
N THR A 13 -5.24 4.18 -1.15
CA THR A 13 -4.60 2.88 -1.44
C THR A 13 -5.33 1.73 -0.76
N VAL A 14 -5.83 1.97 0.44
CA VAL A 14 -6.58 0.98 1.24
C VAL A 14 -8.11 1.07 1.07
N ASN A 15 -8.59 1.83 0.08
CA ASN A 15 -10.03 1.97 -0.18
C ASN A 15 -10.73 0.62 -0.37
N GLY A 16 -10.08 -0.38 -0.97
CA GLY A 16 -10.69 -1.71 -1.14
C GLY A 16 -11.09 -2.35 0.19
N VAL A 17 -10.23 -2.24 1.20
CA VAL A 17 -10.55 -2.69 2.57
C VAL A 17 -11.67 -1.85 3.16
N ALA A 18 -11.61 -0.51 3.00
CA ALA A 18 -12.63 0.39 3.52
C ALA A 18 -14.00 0.13 2.86
N GLU A 19 -14.04 -0.06 1.55
CA GLU A 19 -15.25 -0.36 0.77
C GLU A 19 -15.88 -1.68 1.24
N GLU A 20 -15.08 -2.73 1.44
CA GLU A 20 -15.59 -4.03 1.89
C GLU A 20 -16.13 -4.00 3.33
N LEU A 21 -15.46 -3.29 4.22
CA LEU A 21 -15.96 -3.12 5.58
C LEU A 21 -17.23 -2.27 5.61
N ALA A 22 -17.28 -1.19 4.84
CA ALA A 22 -18.44 -0.33 4.75
C ALA A 22 -19.67 -1.05 4.16
N SER A 23 -19.47 -1.89 3.13
CA SER A 23 -20.56 -2.68 2.52
C SER A 23 -21.20 -3.69 3.50
N ARG A 24 -20.51 -3.99 4.60
CA ARG A 24 -20.99 -4.85 5.69
C ARG A 24 -21.59 -4.09 6.87
N GLY A 25 -21.82 -2.77 6.69
CA GLY A 25 -22.47 -1.93 7.68
C GLY A 25 -21.56 -1.34 8.74
N PHE A 26 -20.23 -1.49 8.61
CA PHE A 26 -19.30 -0.77 9.47
C PHE A 26 -19.22 0.71 9.08
N VAL A 27 -19.13 1.59 10.06
CA VAL A 27 -18.68 2.96 9.81
C VAL A 27 -17.16 2.94 9.68
N VAL A 28 -16.65 3.41 8.54
CA VAL A 28 -15.21 3.32 8.23
C VAL A 28 -14.62 4.71 8.03
N LEU A 29 -13.55 5.01 8.78
CA LEU A 29 -12.69 6.16 8.58
C LEU A 29 -11.40 5.71 7.88
N SER A 30 -11.24 6.05 6.60
CA SER A 30 -10.01 5.80 5.86
C SER A 30 -9.12 7.04 5.96
N LEU A 31 -8.02 6.93 6.71
CA LEU A 31 -7.16 8.05 7.09
C LEU A 31 -5.82 8.01 6.35
N SER A 32 -5.41 9.15 5.80
CA SER A 32 -4.02 9.38 5.41
C SER A 32 -3.21 9.81 6.63
N ALA A 33 -2.15 9.08 6.93
CA ALA A 33 -1.22 9.44 8.00
C ALA A 33 -0.59 10.83 7.73
N TYR A 34 -0.15 11.52 8.77
CA TYR A 34 0.57 12.79 8.62
C TYR A 34 1.71 12.68 7.61
N GLY A 35 1.85 13.71 6.76
CA GLY A 35 2.81 13.71 5.67
C GLY A 35 2.43 12.87 4.45
N SER A 36 1.23 12.31 4.39
CA SER A 36 0.76 11.46 3.28
C SER A 36 -0.52 12.00 2.65
N GLY A 37 -0.64 11.85 1.35
CA GLY A 37 -1.83 12.28 0.60
C GLY A 37 -2.12 13.76 0.77
N SER A 38 -3.23 14.10 1.40
CA SER A 38 -3.66 15.48 1.68
C SER A 38 -3.48 15.88 3.14
N SER A 39 -2.92 15.01 3.98
CA SER A 39 -2.69 15.30 5.38
C SER A 39 -1.52 16.26 5.57
N GLU A 40 -1.58 17.07 6.63
CA GLU A 40 -0.50 17.97 7.01
C GLU A 40 0.78 17.20 7.37
N THR A 41 1.92 17.87 7.31
CA THR A 41 3.20 17.31 7.71
C THR A 41 3.47 17.58 9.17
N GLN A 42 4.14 16.65 9.84
CA GLN A 42 4.77 16.89 11.12
C GLN A 42 6.28 17.03 10.95
N ASP A 43 6.91 17.88 11.73
CA ASP A 43 8.37 18.00 11.75
C ASP A 43 8.99 16.77 12.42
N VAL A 44 9.80 16.05 11.67
CA VAL A 44 10.54 14.89 12.20
C VAL A 44 11.58 15.39 13.22
N GLY A 45 11.48 14.87 14.45
CA GLY A 45 12.33 15.28 15.56
C GLY A 45 11.70 16.33 16.49
N ASP A 46 10.48 16.81 16.21
CA ASP A 46 9.70 17.54 17.22
C ASP A 46 9.33 16.53 18.34
N PRO A 47 9.68 16.81 19.60
CA PRO A 47 9.32 15.94 20.73
C PRO A 47 7.80 15.81 20.94
N ARG A 48 7.01 16.65 20.29
CA ARG A 48 5.53 16.58 20.28
C ARG A 48 4.98 15.78 19.10
N MET A 49 5.86 15.17 18.29
CA MET A 49 5.43 14.36 17.16
C MET A 49 4.58 13.18 17.65
N ASP A 50 3.38 13.05 17.10
CA ASP A 50 2.53 11.90 17.35
C ASP A 50 3.16 10.63 16.74
N PRO A 51 3.56 9.63 17.56
CA PRO A 51 4.16 8.39 17.06
C PRO A 51 3.21 7.56 16.20
N SER A 52 1.90 7.80 16.32
CA SER A 52 0.88 7.15 15.49
C SER A 52 0.66 7.86 14.13
N LEU A 53 1.32 8.99 13.89
CA LEU A 53 1.17 9.83 12.71
C LEU A 53 -0.30 10.20 12.40
N GLY A 54 -1.06 10.61 13.42
CA GLY A 54 -2.45 11.07 13.32
C GLY A 54 -3.51 9.95 13.42
N ILE A 55 -3.09 8.70 13.61
CA ILE A 55 -4.05 7.60 13.76
C ILE A 55 -4.79 7.72 15.10
N TYR A 56 -4.10 8.12 16.16
CA TYR A 56 -4.71 8.42 17.44
C TYR A 56 -5.68 9.61 17.36
N ASP A 57 -5.33 10.67 16.64
CA ASP A 57 -6.25 11.79 16.41
C ASP A 57 -7.51 11.36 15.65
N GLY A 58 -7.34 10.50 14.64
CA GLY A 58 -8.47 9.89 13.93
C GLY A 58 -9.36 9.04 14.83
N LEU A 59 -8.78 8.33 15.80
CA LEU A 59 -9.51 7.59 16.82
C LEU A 59 -10.31 8.56 17.73
N GLN A 60 -9.68 9.64 18.21
CA GLN A 60 -10.36 10.65 19.03
C GLN A 60 -11.51 11.30 18.25
N TYR A 61 -11.29 11.61 16.97
CA TYR A 61 -12.36 12.12 16.11
C TYR A 61 -13.56 11.15 16.03
N LEU A 62 -13.32 9.85 15.82
CA LEU A 62 -14.42 8.87 15.81
C LEU A 62 -15.22 8.88 17.12
N ARG A 63 -14.57 9.09 18.26
CA ARG A 63 -15.22 9.16 19.57
C ARG A 63 -16.10 10.39 19.74
N THR A 64 -15.92 11.46 18.96
CA THR A 64 -16.79 12.64 18.98
C THR A 64 -18.12 12.39 18.28
N LEU A 65 -18.20 11.40 17.40
CA LEU A 65 -19.38 11.13 16.59
C LEU A 65 -20.44 10.40 17.42
N GLN A 66 -21.67 10.94 17.41
CA GLN A 66 -22.77 10.43 18.25
C GLN A 66 -23.32 9.07 17.80
N TYR A 67 -23.15 8.73 16.53
CA TYR A 67 -23.65 7.48 15.93
C TYR A 67 -22.64 6.33 15.99
N ILE A 68 -21.49 6.54 16.63
CA ILE A 68 -20.45 5.51 16.80
C ILE A 68 -20.60 4.84 18.15
N ASP A 69 -20.60 3.50 18.14
CA ASP A 69 -20.42 2.71 19.36
C ASP A 69 -18.95 2.79 19.79
N LYS A 70 -18.69 3.60 20.81
CA LYS A 70 -17.34 3.91 21.30
C LYS A 70 -16.66 2.70 21.94
N THR A 71 -17.42 1.70 22.35
CA THR A 71 -16.92 0.48 22.98
C THR A 71 -16.46 -0.57 21.95
N ARG A 72 -16.71 -0.33 20.65
CA ARG A 72 -16.45 -1.27 19.55
C ARG A 72 -15.69 -0.62 18.40
N ILE A 73 -14.64 0.12 18.72
CA ILE A 73 -13.79 0.71 17.69
C ILE A 73 -12.64 -0.24 17.38
N GLY A 74 -12.48 -0.54 16.09
CA GLY A 74 -11.37 -1.33 15.56
C GLY A 74 -10.44 -0.48 14.69
N MET A 75 -9.18 -0.89 14.57
CA MET A 75 -8.18 -0.26 13.71
C MET A 75 -7.47 -1.30 12.85
N VAL A 76 -7.15 -0.93 11.62
CA VAL A 76 -6.33 -1.76 10.72
C VAL A 76 -5.36 -0.90 9.95
N GLY A 77 -4.11 -1.35 9.86
CA GLY A 77 -3.05 -0.64 9.14
C GLY A 77 -2.15 -1.59 8.38
N HIS A 78 -1.67 -1.12 7.21
CA HIS A 78 -0.74 -1.87 6.38
C HIS A 78 0.68 -1.31 6.46
N SER A 79 1.69 -2.17 6.60
CA SER A 79 3.11 -1.78 6.59
C SER A 79 3.42 -0.66 7.59
N GLN A 80 3.85 0.52 7.18
CA GLN A 80 4.01 1.67 8.08
C GLN A 80 2.72 1.99 8.87
N GLY A 81 1.55 1.88 8.23
CA GLY A 81 0.27 2.08 8.90
C GLY A 81 0.01 1.07 10.01
N SER A 82 0.54 -0.15 9.92
CA SER A 82 0.44 -1.12 11.00
C SER A 82 1.30 -0.73 12.22
N LYS A 83 2.49 -0.14 11.99
CA LYS A 83 3.28 0.48 13.06
C LYS A 83 2.51 1.63 13.73
N ASN A 84 1.86 2.46 12.92
CA ASN A 84 1.07 3.59 13.42
C ASN A 84 -0.14 3.12 14.24
N VAL A 85 -0.81 2.04 13.79
CA VAL A 85 -1.90 1.40 14.56
C VAL A 85 -1.38 0.85 15.89
N ALA A 86 -0.24 0.16 15.89
CA ALA A 86 0.36 -0.32 17.14
C ALA A 86 0.66 0.83 18.11
N ALA A 87 1.25 1.92 17.62
CA ALA A 87 1.51 3.11 18.42
C ALA A 87 0.22 3.75 18.97
N ALA A 88 -0.85 3.81 18.16
CA ALA A 88 -2.14 4.32 18.63
C ALA A 88 -2.77 3.43 19.72
N VAL A 89 -2.59 2.11 19.63
CA VAL A 89 -3.00 1.17 20.70
C VAL A 89 -2.19 1.41 21.98
N ASP A 90 -0.87 1.58 21.85
CA ASP A 90 0.01 1.89 23.01
C ASP A 90 -0.34 3.23 23.69
N MET A 91 -0.91 4.17 22.95
CA MET A 91 -1.37 5.46 23.48
C MET A 91 -2.76 5.39 24.13
N ASP A 92 -3.61 4.47 23.67
CA ASP A 92 -5.03 4.43 24.03
C ASP A 92 -5.41 3.34 25.03
N CYS A 93 -4.82 2.17 24.91
CA CYS A 93 -5.23 1.00 25.68
C CYS A 93 -4.52 0.93 27.03
N SER A 94 -5.25 0.46 28.03
CA SER A 94 -4.70 0.17 29.34
C SER A 94 -3.66 -0.95 29.27
N LEU A 95 -2.64 -0.87 30.10
CA LEU A 95 -1.71 -1.97 30.38
C LEU A 95 -2.28 -2.97 31.38
N TYR A 96 -3.36 -2.60 32.06
CA TYR A 96 -4.01 -3.44 33.05
C TYR A 96 -5.26 -4.08 32.46
N THR A 97 -5.42 -5.39 32.65
CA THR A 97 -6.70 -6.05 32.46
C THR A 97 -7.70 -5.61 33.54
N LEU A 98 -8.98 -5.87 33.35
CA LEU A 98 -9.96 -5.64 34.40
C LEU A 98 -9.59 -6.40 35.68
N ASN A 99 -9.09 -7.63 35.54
CA ASN A 99 -8.62 -8.45 36.66
C ASN A 99 -7.45 -7.78 37.42
N ASP A 100 -6.44 -7.26 36.70
CA ASP A 100 -5.31 -6.54 37.32
C ASP A 100 -5.79 -5.31 38.10
N LEU A 101 -6.71 -4.52 37.51
CA LEU A 101 -7.28 -3.35 38.18
C LEU A 101 -8.03 -3.74 39.45
N MET A 102 -8.79 -4.84 39.39
CA MET A 102 -9.56 -5.28 40.55
C MET A 102 -8.67 -5.90 41.65
N LEU A 103 -7.56 -6.55 41.31
CA LEU A 103 -6.54 -6.97 42.26
C LEU A 103 -5.88 -5.77 42.94
N ASN A 104 -5.58 -4.70 42.20
CA ASN A 104 -5.09 -3.45 42.78
C ASN A 104 -6.13 -2.84 43.74
N VAL A 105 -7.41 -2.82 43.36
CA VAL A 105 -8.50 -2.35 44.22
C VAL A 105 -8.60 -3.18 45.52
N LEU A 106 -8.51 -4.49 45.41
CA LEU A 106 -8.49 -5.36 46.59
C LEU A 106 -7.31 -5.06 47.51
N SER A 107 -6.14 -4.79 46.94
CA SER A 107 -4.96 -4.48 47.71
C SER A 107 -5.01 -3.08 48.32
N GLU A 108 -5.30 -2.06 47.51
CA GLU A 108 -5.17 -0.64 47.90
C GLU A 108 -6.40 -0.15 48.70
N THR A 109 -7.61 -0.57 48.30
CA THR A 109 -8.85 -0.09 48.94
C THR A 109 -9.31 -0.98 50.09
N PHE A 110 -9.11 -2.29 49.95
CA PHE A 110 -9.57 -3.25 50.96
C PHE A 110 -8.46 -3.86 51.78
N GLY A 111 -7.19 -3.43 51.59
CA GLY A 111 -6.05 -3.85 52.39
C GLY A 111 -5.66 -5.30 52.27
N GLN A 112 -6.03 -5.95 51.18
CA GLN A 112 -5.73 -7.38 50.98
C GLN A 112 -4.29 -7.54 50.46
N SER A 113 -3.58 -8.54 50.99
CA SER A 113 -2.26 -8.92 50.54
C SER A 113 -2.34 -10.16 49.64
N PHE A 114 -1.49 -10.20 48.62
CA PHE A 114 -1.47 -11.27 47.61
C PHE A 114 -0.06 -11.85 47.47
N THR A 115 0.02 -13.15 47.26
CA THR A 115 1.24 -13.81 46.79
C THR A 115 1.34 -13.68 45.26
N LEU A 116 2.52 -13.92 44.71
CA LEU A 116 2.71 -13.92 43.26
C LEU A 116 1.82 -14.92 42.50
N GLU A 117 1.49 -16.05 43.16
CA GLU A 117 0.59 -17.07 42.60
C GLU A 117 -0.88 -16.60 42.61
N GLU A 118 -1.28 -15.86 43.62
CA GLU A 118 -2.66 -15.36 43.75
C GLU A 118 -3.01 -14.25 42.78
N ILE A 119 -2.02 -13.45 42.30
CA ILE A 119 -2.30 -12.42 41.30
C ILE A 119 -2.65 -12.97 39.91
N SER A 120 -2.51 -14.28 39.69
CA SER A 120 -3.02 -14.97 38.50
C SER A 120 -4.45 -15.49 38.63
N GLN A 121 -5.03 -15.41 39.84
CA GLN A 121 -6.40 -15.85 40.10
C GLN A 121 -7.43 -14.77 39.72
N ASP A 122 -8.70 -15.20 39.63
CA ASP A 122 -9.80 -14.30 39.37
C ASP A 122 -10.05 -13.37 40.57
N ALA A 123 -9.99 -12.05 40.33
CA ALA A 123 -10.19 -11.06 41.38
C ALA A 123 -11.59 -11.07 41.99
N ASP A 124 -12.63 -11.41 41.20
CA ASP A 124 -14.01 -11.50 41.68
C ASP A 124 -14.19 -12.72 42.61
N GLU A 125 -13.54 -13.83 42.28
CA GLU A 125 -13.55 -15.00 43.19
C GLU A 125 -12.81 -14.70 44.49
N LEU A 126 -11.66 -14.00 44.44
CA LEU A 126 -10.92 -13.62 45.63
C LEU A 126 -11.71 -12.62 46.48
N ALA A 127 -12.38 -11.64 45.84
CA ALA A 127 -13.27 -10.71 46.52
C ALA A 127 -14.41 -11.43 47.27
N ALA A 128 -15.09 -12.36 46.59
CA ALA A 128 -16.19 -13.14 47.19
C ALA A 128 -15.75 -13.97 48.39
N ARG A 129 -14.48 -14.41 48.43
CA ARG A 129 -13.94 -15.20 49.55
C ARG A 129 -13.42 -14.35 50.70
N ARG A 130 -12.99 -13.10 50.46
CA ARG A 130 -12.22 -12.29 51.42
C ARG A 130 -12.97 -11.08 51.97
N LEU A 131 -13.99 -10.58 51.24
CA LEU A 131 -14.70 -9.36 51.59
C LEU A 131 -16.02 -9.68 52.33
N SER A 132 -16.42 -8.77 53.23
CA SER A 132 -17.77 -8.79 53.83
C SER A 132 -18.82 -8.39 52.78
N ALA A 133 -20.10 -8.64 53.08
CA ALA A 133 -21.20 -8.33 52.18
C ALA A 133 -21.22 -6.82 51.78
N ASP A 134 -21.01 -5.92 52.75
CA ASP A 134 -20.98 -4.47 52.49
C ASP A 134 -19.76 -4.07 51.63
N GLN A 135 -18.60 -4.65 51.90
CA GLN A 135 -17.40 -4.44 51.13
C GLN A 135 -17.55 -4.95 49.70
N LEU A 136 -18.25 -6.10 49.51
CA LEU A 136 -18.49 -6.65 48.19
C LEU A 136 -19.40 -5.76 47.33
N VAL A 137 -20.40 -5.09 47.93
CA VAL A 137 -21.22 -4.09 47.22
C VAL A 137 -20.37 -2.91 46.73
N HIS A 138 -19.48 -2.45 47.59
CA HIS A 138 -18.56 -1.34 47.22
C HIS A 138 -17.56 -1.77 46.13
N TYR A 139 -17.00 -2.98 46.24
CA TYR A 139 -16.12 -3.58 45.24
C TYR A 139 -16.83 -3.68 43.88
N GLN A 140 -18.09 -4.14 43.82
CA GLN A 140 -18.85 -4.25 42.57
C GLN A 140 -19.11 -2.86 41.92
N ALA A 141 -19.33 -1.82 42.73
CA ALA A 141 -19.47 -0.46 42.21
C ALA A 141 -18.18 0.04 41.54
N ILE A 142 -17.02 -0.16 42.18
CA ILE A 142 -15.71 0.19 41.60
C ILE A 142 -15.43 -0.63 40.35
N ARG A 143 -15.77 -1.92 40.38
CA ARG A 143 -15.62 -2.81 39.24
C ARG A 143 -16.37 -2.31 37.99
N ALA A 144 -17.62 -1.89 38.17
CA ALA A 144 -18.42 -1.35 37.07
C ALA A 144 -17.82 -0.05 36.49
N GLU A 145 -17.25 0.81 37.36
CA GLU A 145 -16.56 2.01 36.91
C GLU A 145 -15.30 1.66 36.07
N LYS A 146 -14.45 0.74 36.55
CA LYS A 146 -13.24 0.30 35.85
C LYS A 146 -13.55 -0.41 34.54
N GLU A 147 -14.60 -1.21 34.49
CA GLU A 147 -15.09 -1.85 33.27
C GLU A 147 -15.56 -0.80 32.23
N ALA A 148 -16.25 0.24 32.69
CA ALA A 148 -16.68 1.34 31.80
C ALA A 148 -15.48 2.17 31.29
N GLU A 149 -14.45 2.39 32.10
CA GLU A 149 -13.21 3.05 31.65
C GLU A 149 -12.53 2.23 30.54
N LEU A 150 -12.32 0.93 30.76
CA LEU A 150 -11.72 0.03 29.77
C LEU A 150 -12.58 -0.11 28.51
N ALA A 151 -13.89 -0.07 28.64
CA ALA A 151 -14.80 -0.17 27.49
C ALA A 151 -14.61 0.96 26.47
N ASN A 152 -14.11 2.11 26.89
CA ASN A 152 -13.89 3.27 26.01
C ASN A 152 -12.53 3.25 25.26
N THR A 153 -11.68 2.25 25.47
CA THR A 153 -10.42 2.09 24.72
C THR A 153 -10.66 1.33 23.40
N VAL A 154 -9.65 1.28 22.53
CA VAL A 154 -9.72 0.51 21.29
C VAL A 154 -10.03 -0.96 21.59
N TYR A 155 -11.00 -1.50 20.90
CA TYR A 155 -11.45 -2.86 21.12
C TYR A 155 -10.66 -3.90 20.33
N ALA A 156 -10.24 -3.54 19.09
CA ALA A 156 -9.58 -4.47 18.19
C ALA A 156 -8.54 -3.77 17.30
N ALA A 157 -7.42 -4.42 17.04
CA ALA A 157 -6.39 -3.95 16.13
C ALA A 157 -5.93 -5.06 15.18
N MET A 158 -5.69 -4.71 13.91
CA MET A 158 -5.12 -5.63 12.93
C MET A 158 -3.90 -5.05 12.24
N ILE A 159 -2.80 -5.77 12.30
CA ILE A 159 -1.47 -5.42 11.82
C ILE A 159 -1.21 -6.16 10.51
N LEU A 160 -1.14 -5.44 9.38
CA LEU A 160 -0.95 -6.06 8.06
C LEU A 160 0.46 -5.85 7.54
N GLY A 161 1.10 -6.90 7.07
CA GLY A 161 2.41 -6.86 6.41
C GLY A 161 3.56 -6.47 7.33
N GLY A 162 3.38 -6.54 8.63
CA GLY A 162 4.39 -6.21 9.63
C GLY A 162 4.32 -7.12 10.84
N ASN A 163 5.43 -7.21 11.56
CA ASN A 163 5.50 -7.92 12.82
C ASN A 163 5.57 -6.97 14.03
N TRP A 164 5.14 -5.69 13.87
CA TRP A 164 5.02 -4.77 14.99
C TRP A 164 4.05 -5.32 16.01
N GLY A 165 4.36 -5.09 17.27
CA GLY A 165 3.52 -5.46 18.40
C GLY A 165 3.37 -4.29 19.33
N PHE A 166 2.66 -4.50 20.39
CA PHE A 166 2.48 -3.54 21.46
C PHE A 166 3.72 -3.54 22.36
N GLU A 167 4.07 -2.38 22.93
CA GLU A 167 5.19 -2.28 23.86
C GLU A 167 4.88 -3.00 25.16
N GLU A 168 5.79 -3.89 25.57
CA GLU A 168 5.76 -4.50 26.90
C GLU A 168 6.34 -3.53 27.93
N LYS A 169 5.60 -3.30 29.00
CA LYS A 169 6.01 -2.40 30.10
C LYS A 169 5.86 -3.09 31.43
N GLU A 170 6.72 -2.74 32.37
CA GLU A 170 6.60 -3.16 33.78
C GLU A 170 5.53 -2.31 34.48
N VAL A 171 4.61 -2.97 35.15
CA VAL A 171 3.53 -2.37 35.95
C VAL A 171 3.42 -3.06 37.29
N SER A 172 2.77 -2.42 38.26
CA SER A 172 2.54 -3.00 39.58
C SER A 172 1.12 -3.54 39.70
N VAL A 173 0.97 -4.83 39.98
CA VAL A 173 -0.33 -5.45 40.28
C VAL A 173 -0.31 -5.99 41.68
N ALA A 174 -1.15 -5.46 42.56
CA ALA A 174 -1.25 -5.82 43.98
C ALA A 174 0.10 -5.83 44.67
N GLY A 175 0.98 -4.88 44.34
CA GLY A 175 2.33 -4.73 44.93
C GLY A 175 3.43 -5.56 44.25
N HIS A 176 3.13 -6.35 43.25
CA HIS A 176 4.09 -7.16 42.49
C HIS A 176 4.39 -6.53 41.14
N THR A 177 5.68 -6.45 40.77
CA THR A 177 6.10 -5.96 39.43
C THR A 177 5.89 -7.04 38.41
N VAL A 178 5.12 -6.72 37.37
CA VAL A 178 4.74 -7.65 36.30
C VAL A 178 4.89 -6.95 34.95
N LYS A 179 5.07 -7.73 33.88
CA LYS A 179 5.13 -7.23 32.51
C LYS A 179 3.77 -7.33 31.83
N ARG A 180 3.35 -6.27 31.18
CA ARG A 180 2.07 -6.17 30.48
C ARG A 180 2.23 -5.50 29.13
N THR A 181 1.40 -5.93 28.17
CA THR A 181 1.15 -5.23 26.91
C THR A 181 -0.22 -4.57 26.94
N PRO A 182 -0.51 -3.56 26.11
CA PRO A 182 -1.84 -2.98 26.00
C PRO A 182 -2.92 -4.02 25.76
N VAL A 183 -4.04 -3.89 26.46
CA VAL A 183 -5.17 -4.82 26.42
C VAL A 183 -6.04 -4.53 25.20
N CYS A 184 -5.87 -5.32 24.15
CA CYS A 184 -6.57 -5.16 22.86
C CYS A 184 -6.69 -6.51 22.15
N ASN A 185 -7.86 -6.82 21.60
CA ASN A 185 -7.97 -7.95 20.68
C ASN A 185 -7.11 -7.67 19.45
N ALA A 186 -6.18 -8.56 19.11
CA ALA A 186 -5.19 -8.29 18.08
C ALA A 186 -5.11 -9.38 17.01
N ALA A 187 -4.91 -8.94 15.79
CA ALA A 187 -4.62 -9.81 14.67
C ALA A 187 -3.36 -9.38 13.93
N TRP A 188 -2.60 -10.32 13.45
CA TRP A 188 -1.51 -10.11 12.53
C TRP A 188 -1.83 -10.78 11.20
N GLN A 189 -1.44 -10.14 10.10
CA GLN A 189 -1.50 -10.76 8.79
C GLN A 189 -0.19 -10.49 8.05
N ILE A 190 0.51 -11.55 7.70
CA ILE A 190 1.81 -11.49 7.04
C ILE A 190 1.81 -12.50 5.91
N GLY A 191 1.92 -12.02 4.67
CA GLY A 191 1.95 -12.88 3.49
C GLY A 191 3.07 -13.93 3.54
N LEU A 192 2.81 -15.13 3.03
CA LEU A 192 3.81 -16.21 2.95
C LEU A 192 5.05 -15.78 2.14
N PHE A 193 4.87 -14.93 1.14
CA PHE A 193 5.94 -14.41 0.29
C PHE A 193 6.20 -12.92 0.57
N ASN A 194 6.07 -12.50 1.82
CA ASN A 194 6.32 -11.12 2.20
C ASN A 194 7.78 -10.75 1.91
N GLU A 195 7.99 -9.75 1.06
CA GLU A 195 9.29 -9.19 0.69
C GLU A 195 9.74 -8.03 1.58
N GLY A 196 9.00 -7.74 2.63
CA GLY A 196 9.29 -6.68 3.58
C GLY A 196 10.33 -7.08 4.64
N ARG A 197 10.66 -6.11 5.51
CA ARG A 197 11.55 -6.32 6.66
C ARG A 197 10.96 -7.26 7.74
N ALA A 198 9.66 -7.48 7.70
CA ALA A 198 8.96 -8.32 8.66
C ALA A 198 9.25 -9.83 8.51
N GLY A 199 9.90 -10.22 7.42
CA GLY A 199 10.05 -11.63 7.06
C GLY A 199 8.77 -12.23 6.47
N THR A 200 8.82 -13.50 6.10
CA THR A 200 7.65 -14.22 5.56
C THR A 200 6.70 -14.66 6.67
N GLY A 201 5.45 -14.94 6.31
CA GLY A 201 4.48 -15.49 7.24
C GLY A 201 5.00 -16.72 7.96
N GLN A 202 5.65 -17.64 7.23
CA GLN A 202 6.23 -18.86 7.81
C GLN A 202 7.31 -18.56 8.85
N SER A 203 8.25 -17.66 8.58
CA SER A 203 9.30 -17.31 9.53
C SER A 203 8.74 -16.59 10.77
N ASN A 204 7.64 -15.86 10.61
CA ASN A 204 7.00 -15.21 11.75
C ASN A 204 6.29 -16.20 12.68
N LEU A 205 5.71 -17.28 12.18
CA LEU A 205 5.06 -18.29 13.02
C LEU A 205 6.01 -18.94 14.04
N VAL A 206 7.31 -18.97 13.72
CA VAL A 206 8.36 -19.57 14.57
C VAL A 206 9.27 -18.51 15.20
N SER A 207 9.01 -17.20 14.98
CA SER A 207 9.84 -16.15 15.54
C SER A 207 9.60 -15.98 17.04
N GLU A 208 10.67 -15.76 17.78
CA GLU A 208 10.62 -15.51 19.23
C GLU A 208 9.67 -14.35 19.54
N SER A 209 9.78 -13.23 18.81
CA SER A 209 8.93 -12.05 18.99
C SER A 209 7.44 -12.34 18.76
N MET A 210 7.09 -13.24 17.84
CA MET A 210 5.69 -13.61 17.63
C MET A 210 5.20 -14.58 18.70
N MET A 211 6.01 -15.57 19.07
CA MET A 211 5.69 -16.48 20.19
C MET A 211 5.49 -15.69 21.49
N GLU A 212 6.31 -14.65 21.72
CA GLU A 212 6.11 -13.73 22.84
C GLU A 212 4.75 -13.05 22.83
N ARG A 213 4.35 -12.46 21.68
CA ARG A 213 3.04 -11.81 21.53
C ARG A 213 1.88 -12.74 21.73
N PHE A 214 2.03 -14.00 21.37
CA PHE A 214 1.04 -15.05 21.59
C PHE A 214 1.21 -15.77 22.92
N GLN A 215 2.19 -15.37 23.73
CA GLN A 215 2.51 -15.97 25.03
C GLN A 215 2.63 -17.50 24.96
N THR A 216 3.30 -17.98 23.93
CA THR A 216 3.52 -19.42 23.70
C THR A 216 5.02 -19.72 23.58
N THR A 217 5.40 -20.92 23.95
CA THR A 217 6.76 -21.47 23.75
C THR A 217 6.87 -22.34 22.50
N SER A 218 5.77 -22.54 21.79
CA SER A 218 5.67 -23.31 20.56
C SER A 218 5.37 -22.41 19.37
N PRO A 219 5.66 -22.85 18.13
CA PRO A 219 5.26 -22.13 16.92
C PRO A 219 3.77 -21.76 16.93
N VAL A 220 3.47 -20.52 16.53
CA VAL A 220 2.10 -20.03 16.43
C VAL A 220 1.41 -20.69 15.24
N LEU A 221 0.19 -21.19 15.42
CA LEU A 221 -0.59 -21.77 14.33
C LEU A 221 -1.41 -20.67 13.63
N PRO A 222 -1.39 -20.58 12.29
CA PRO A 222 -2.18 -19.60 11.57
C PRO A 222 -3.68 -19.93 11.68
N GLU A 223 -4.50 -18.87 11.67
CA GLU A 223 -5.96 -18.95 11.74
C GLU A 223 -6.54 -19.60 13.01
N ILE A 224 -5.71 -19.80 14.04
CA ILE A 224 -6.14 -20.26 15.36
C ILE A 224 -6.25 -19.08 16.31
N TRP A 225 -7.37 -18.98 17.01
CA TRP A 225 -7.56 -18.06 18.11
C TRP A 225 -6.80 -18.50 19.35
N TYR A 226 -6.08 -17.55 19.95
CA TYR A 226 -5.38 -17.72 21.23
C TYR A 226 -5.96 -16.78 22.26
N ASN A 227 -6.15 -17.26 23.48
CA ASN A 227 -6.38 -16.43 24.66
C ASN A 227 -5.02 -16.16 25.32
N THR A 228 -4.54 -14.94 25.20
CA THR A 228 -3.27 -14.50 25.78
C THR A 228 -3.51 -14.00 27.19
N LYS A 229 -3.64 -14.90 28.15
CA LYS A 229 -3.69 -14.54 29.56
C LYS A 229 -2.30 -14.04 29.98
N THR A 230 -2.24 -12.90 30.62
CA THR A 230 -0.98 -12.32 31.13
C THR A 230 -0.58 -12.99 32.43
N TYR A 231 0.64 -13.49 32.51
CA TYR A 231 1.20 -14.13 33.70
C TYR A 231 2.43 -13.42 34.26
N ASN A 232 2.73 -13.67 35.54
CA ASN A 232 3.53 -12.76 36.35
C ASN A 232 4.81 -13.35 36.92
N ASP A 233 5.13 -14.60 36.68
CA ASP A 233 6.19 -15.32 37.41
C ASP A 233 7.47 -15.56 36.58
N GLY A 234 7.63 -14.89 35.44
CA GLY A 234 8.74 -15.14 34.52
C GLY A 234 8.64 -16.47 33.77
N GLN A 235 7.65 -17.31 34.09
CA GLN A 235 7.27 -18.45 33.28
C GLN A 235 6.13 -18.03 32.35
N ARG A 236 6.33 -18.21 31.05
CA ARG A 236 5.25 -18.01 30.07
C ARG A 236 4.32 -19.22 30.13
N PRO A 237 3.07 -19.06 30.55
CA PRO A 237 2.13 -20.17 30.46
C PRO A 237 1.81 -20.44 29.00
N ALA A 238 1.39 -21.63 28.73
CA ALA A 238 0.81 -21.95 27.45
C ALA A 238 -0.44 -21.11 27.23
N SER A 239 -0.45 -20.27 26.19
CA SER A 239 -1.69 -19.63 25.75
C SER A 239 -2.73 -20.68 25.42
N GLU A 240 -3.97 -20.42 25.78
CA GLU A 240 -5.07 -21.30 25.49
C GLU A 240 -5.47 -21.15 24.02
N GLN A 241 -5.43 -22.24 23.25
CA GLN A 241 -5.99 -22.27 21.91
C GLN A 241 -7.52 -22.39 22.01
N LEU A 242 -8.23 -21.40 21.47
CA LEU A 242 -9.69 -21.32 21.52
C LEU A 242 -10.38 -21.97 20.31
N GLY A 243 -9.64 -22.26 19.24
CA GLY A 243 -10.14 -22.92 18.05
C GLY A 243 -9.84 -22.19 16.74
N ASP A 244 -10.18 -22.85 15.63
CA ASP A 244 -9.93 -22.38 14.28
C ASP A 244 -11.03 -21.40 13.83
N ILE A 245 -10.65 -20.22 13.37
CA ILE A 245 -11.58 -19.18 12.88
C ILE A 245 -12.52 -19.70 11.77
N ARG A 246 -12.10 -20.71 11.02
CA ARG A 246 -12.91 -21.29 9.95
C ARG A 246 -14.09 -22.12 10.47
N ASN A 247 -13.94 -22.69 11.65
CA ASN A 247 -14.89 -23.63 12.26
C ASN A 247 -15.72 -22.98 13.37
N ILE A 248 -15.31 -21.85 13.91
CA ILE A 248 -16.05 -21.11 14.92
C ILE A 248 -17.17 -20.34 14.21
N SER A 249 -18.39 -20.79 14.38
CA SER A 249 -19.57 -20.01 14.00
C SER A 249 -19.78 -18.88 15.01
N SER A 250 -19.98 -17.66 14.49
CA SER A 250 -20.25 -16.47 15.31
C SER A 250 -21.35 -16.78 16.36
N GLY A 251 -21.02 -16.68 17.63
CA GLY A 251 -21.98 -16.77 18.73
C GLY A 251 -22.03 -18.10 19.51
N SER A 252 -21.29 -19.14 19.12
CA SER A 252 -21.43 -20.47 19.76
C SER A 252 -20.32 -20.86 20.75
N ASP A 253 -19.19 -20.15 20.76
CA ASP A 253 -18.05 -20.49 21.62
C ASP A 253 -17.93 -19.52 22.81
N ALA A 254 -18.37 -19.99 23.98
CA ALA A 254 -18.37 -19.19 25.22
C ALA A 254 -16.94 -18.78 25.66
N ALA A 255 -15.93 -19.62 25.40
CA ALA A 255 -14.54 -19.32 25.75
C ALA A 255 -13.99 -18.18 24.89
N LEU A 256 -14.24 -18.22 23.57
CA LEU A 256 -13.86 -17.13 22.68
C LEU A 256 -14.62 -15.85 23.04
N GLN A 257 -15.91 -15.92 23.35
CA GLN A 257 -16.69 -14.75 23.79
C GLN A 257 -16.10 -14.11 25.03
N SER A 258 -15.76 -14.91 26.03
CA SER A 258 -15.14 -14.43 27.25
C SER A 258 -13.79 -13.76 26.98
N ALA A 259 -12.96 -14.38 26.16
CA ALA A 259 -11.64 -13.82 25.81
C ALA A 259 -11.76 -12.52 24.97
N LEU A 260 -12.72 -12.45 24.04
CA LEU A 260 -13.01 -11.23 23.28
C LEU A 260 -13.48 -10.08 24.19
N ALA A 261 -14.37 -10.38 25.13
CA ALA A 261 -14.84 -9.39 26.11
C ALA A 261 -13.70 -8.88 27.01
N GLN A 262 -12.79 -9.77 27.39
CA GLN A 262 -11.58 -9.43 28.15
C GLN A 262 -10.49 -8.78 27.31
N ARG A 263 -10.64 -8.72 25.96
CA ARG A 263 -9.68 -8.18 25.00
C ARG A 263 -8.33 -8.88 25.01
N THR A 264 -8.33 -10.19 25.23
CA THR A 264 -7.14 -11.04 25.34
C THR A 264 -6.97 -11.96 24.13
N THR A 265 -7.73 -11.78 23.06
CA THR A 265 -7.62 -12.65 21.89
C THR A 265 -6.55 -12.20 20.92
N HIS A 266 -5.71 -13.13 20.48
CA HIS A 266 -4.74 -12.94 19.42
C HIS A 266 -4.94 -14.00 18.32
N ILE A 267 -4.71 -13.59 17.06
CA ILE A 267 -4.77 -14.47 15.89
C ILE A 267 -3.75 -14.00 14.84
N ILE A 268 -3.17 -14.93 14.07
CA ILE A 268 -2.32 -14.62 12.93
C ILE A 268 -2.86 -15.26 11.65
N PHE A 269 -2.77 -14.52 10.54
CA PHE A 269 -3.10 -14.98 9.20
C PHE A 269 -1.85 -14.96 8.32
N THR A 270 -1.71 -15.99 7.48
CA THR A 270 -0.59 -16.11 6.55
C THR A 270 -1.11 -16.36 5.13
N PRO A 271 -1.74 -15.34 4.50
CA PRO A 271 -2.28 -15.50 3.15
C PRO A 271 -1.16 -15.78 2.14
N ASN A 272 -1.51 -16.50 1.07
CA ASN A 272 -0.58 -16.86 0.01
C ASN A 272 -0.31 -15.66 -0.92
N ASN A 273 0.31 -14.62 -0.39
CA ASN A 273 0.56 -13.36 -1.09
C ASN A 273 1.91 -12.74 -0.72
N THR A 274 2.20 -11.60 -1.36
CA THR A 274 3.37 -10.74 -1.10
C THR A 274 2.97 -9.56 -0.22
N HIS A 275 3.95 -8.81 0.30
CA HIS A 275 3.73 -7.66 1.18
C HIS A 275 2.70 -6.65 0.64
N ALA A 276 2.84 -6.26 -0.63
CA ALA A 276 1.90 -5.30 -1.24
C ALA A 276 0.47 -5.84 -1.32
N ARG A 277 0.26 -7.15 -1.35
CA ARG A 277 -1.05 -7.77 -1.47
C ARG A 277 -1.75 -8.01 -0.13
N ASP A 278 -1.12 -7.69 0.99
CA ASP A 278 -1.73 -7.86 2.33
C ASP A 278 -2.97 -6.99 2.56
N TYR A 279 -3.21 -5.95 1.74
CA TYR A 279 -4.39 -5.08 1.82
C TYR A 279 -5.30 -5.11 0.58
N PHE A 280 -4.93 -5.84 -0.48
CA PHE A 280 -5.77 -5.96 -1.67
C PHE A 280 -5.84 -7.38 -2.27
N GLY A 281 -5.07 -8.33 -1.74
CA GLY A 281 -5.22 -9.74 -2.11
C GLY A 281 -6.57 -10.27 -1.67
N ARG A 282 -7.19 -11.11 -2.48
CA ARG A 282 -8.52 -11.67 -2.16
C ARG A 282 -8.54 -12.32 -0.79
N ASP A 283 -7.64 -13.26 -0.54
CA ASP A 283 -7.56 -13.99 0.73
C ASP A 283 -7.25 -13.05 1.90
N ALA A 284 -6.38 -12.05 1.67
CA ALA A 284 -6.02 -11.06 2.67
C ALA A 284 -7.21 -10.21 3.11
N VAL A 285 -7.99 -9.70 2.15
CA VAL A 285 -9.20 -8.91 2.46
C VAL A 285 -10.28 -9.76 3.11
N GLN A 286 -10.41 -11.03 2.71
CA GLN A 286 -11.32 -11.97 3.39
C GLN A 286 -10.97 -12.15 4.87
N HIS A 287 -9.69 -12.28 5.21
CA HIS A 287 -9.23 -12.39 6.60
C HIS A 287 -9.55 -11.11 7.40
N ILE A 288 -9.32 -9.92 6.81
CA ILE A 288 -9.64 -8.64 7.44
C ILE A 288 -11.13 -8.56 7.76
N VAL A 289 -11.97 -8.82 6.76
CA VAL A 289 -13.43 -8.82 6.90
C VAL A 289 -13.87 -9.81 7.98
N LYS A 290 -13.42 -11.05 7.89
CA LYS A 290 -13.79 -12.12 8.82
C LYS A 290 -13.37 -11.81 10.26
N TYR A 291 -12.17 -11.25 10.43
CA TYR A 291 -11.70 -10.82 11.74
C TYR A 291 -12.62 -9.77 12.36
N PHE A 292 -12.89 -8.68 11.66
CA PHE A 292 -13.73 -7.60 12.20
C PHE A 292 -15.20 -8.00 12.36
N GLU A 293 -15.75 -8.83 11.48
CA GLU A 293 -17.10 -9.39 11.66
C GLU A 293 -17.17 -10.21 12.93
N GLN A 294 -16.19 -11.06 13.21
CA GLN A 294 -16.19 -11.85 14.43
C GLN A 294 -15.94 -11.03 15.69
N VAL A 295 -14.98 -10.10 15.65
CA VAL A 295 -14.60 -9.36 16.85
C VAL A 295 -15.58 -8.25 17.19
N LEU A 296 -16.09 -7.49 16.20
CA LEU A 296 -16.92 -6.31 16.44
C LEU A 296 -18.42 -6.59 16.37
N CYS A 297 -18.86 -7.60 15.60
CA CYS A 297 -20.29 -7.95 15.44
C CYS A 297 -20.74 -9.07 16.36
N TYR A 298 -19.84 -9.72 17.02
CA TYR A 298 -20.10 -10.79 17.96
C TYR A 298 -20.98 -10.27 19.11
N ASN A 299 -22.11 -10.86 19.38
CA ASN A 299 -23.14 -10.42 20.36
C ASN A 299 -24.17 -9.38 19.90
N ARG A 300 -24.31 -9.06 18.63
CA ARG A 300 -25.55 -8.48 18.20
C ARG A 300 -26.62 -9.59 18.18
N GLY A 301 -27.37 -9.80 19.19
CA GLY A 301 -28.56 -10.67 19.18
C GLY A 301 -29.65 -10.20 18.20
N ASP A 302 -29.26 -9.48 17.16
CA ASP A 302 -30.14 -8.99 16.11
C ASP A 302 -30.14 -9.99 14.94
N PRO A 303 -31.19 -10.81 14.78
CA PRO A 303 -31.31 -11.76 13.69
C PRO A 303 -31.40 -11.12 12.30
N ALA A 304 -31.55 -9.78 12.21
CA ALA A 304 -31.69 -9.06 10.96
C ALA A 304 -30.35 -8.80 10.24
N THR A 305 -29.20 -8.98 10.87
CA THR A 305 -27.89 -8.84 10.25
C THR A 305 -27.20 -10.18 10.05
N VAL A 306 -27.61 -10.92 9.00
CA VAL A 306 -26.77 -12.01 8.50
C VAL A 306 -25.53 -11.39 7.88
N PRO A 307 -24.32 -11.66 8.41
CA PRO A 307 -23.09 -11.15 7.81
C PRO A 307 -23.02 -11.61 6.34
N LEU A 308 -22.63 -10.72 5.44
CA LEU A 308 -22.33 -11.10 4.06
C LEU A 308 -21.18 -12.13 4.09
N ASP A 309 -21.28 -13.16 3.25
CA ASP A 309 -20.19 -14.13 3.13
C ASP A 309 -18.86 -13.39 2.88
N SER A 310 -17.86 -13.60 3.74
CA SER A 310 -16.53 -12.97 3.63
C SER A 310 -15.81 -13.33 2.34
N SER A 311 -16.22 -14.41 1.65
CA SER A 311 -15.71 -14.76 0.32
C SER A 311 -16.25 -13.89 -0.81
N ARG A 312 -17.37 -13.20 -0.59
CA ARG A 312 -17.97 -12.28 -1.56
C ARG A 312 -17.33 -10.89 -1.41
N LEU A 313 -16.44 -10.57 -2.32
CA LEU A 313 -15.70 -9.30 -2.34
C LEU A 313 -16.11 -8.46 -3.55
N GLU A 314 -16.69 -7.30 -3.29
CA GLU A 314 -17.19 -6.35 -4.30
C GLU A 314 -16.08 -5.42 -4.81
N PHE A 315 -15.09 -5.09 -3.98
CA PHE A 315 -14.04 -4.12 -4.31
C PHE A 315 -13.22 -4.52 -5.55
N LEU A 316 -13.07 -5.83 -5.82
CA LEU A 316 -12.31 -6.32 -6.98
C LEU A 316 -12.95 -5.84 -8.29
N MET A 317 -14.28 -5.87 -8.38
CA MET A 317 -14.99 -5.35 -9.55
C MET A 317 -14.76 -3.84 -9.69
N GLY A 318 -14.86 -3.08 -8.60
CA GLY A 318 -14.57 -1.64 -8.57
C GLY A 318 -13.17 -1.32 -9.11
N LYS A 319 -12.14 -2.06 -8.67
CA LYS A 319 -10.77 -1.88 -9.16
C LYS A 319 -10.61 -2.17 -10.66
N HIS A 320 -11.26 -3.22 -11.18
CA HIS A 320 -11.24 -3.50 -12.62
C HIS A 320 -11.99 -2.44 -13.44
N LEU A 321 -13.12 -1.94 -12.95
CA LEU A 321 -13.84 -0.83 -13.59
C LEU A 321 -13.01 0.46 -13.60
N ASN A 322 -12.26 0.74 -12.54
CA ASN A 322 -11.33 1.87 -12.50
C ASN A 322 -10.19 1.73 -13.53
N LEU A 323 -9.68 0.51 -13.75
CA LEU A 323 -8.72 0.26 -14.85
C LEU A 323 -9.34 0.55 -16.21
N VAL A 324 -10.57 0.09 -16.44
CA VAL A 324 -11.31 0.38 -17.69
C VAL A 324 -11.51 1.88 -17.85
N ALA A 325 -11.84 2.60 -16.79
CA ALA A 325 -11.98 4.06 -16.79
C ALA A 325 -10.66 4.77 -17.12
N LEU A 326 -9.54 4.34 -16.51
CA LEU A 326 -8.20 4.85 -16.81
C LEU A 326 -7.83 4.65 -18.29
N LEU A 327 -8.03 3.46 -18.81
CA LEU A 327 -7.77 3.18 -20.23
C LEU A 327 -8.70 3.99 -21.14
N SER A 328 -9.99 4.10 -20.80
CA SER A 328 -10.96 4.90 -21.54
C SER A 328 -10.60 6.38 -21.57
N MET A 329 -10.07 6.93 -20.46
CA MET A 329 -9.53 8.28 -20.41
C MET A 329 -8.38 8.44 -21.41
N CYS A 330 -7.42 7.50 -21.43
CA CYS A 330 -6.33 7.53 -22.40
C CYS A 330 -6.82 7.49 -23.86
N PHE A 331 -7.80 6.62 -24.18
CA PHE A 331 -8.40 6.58 -25.51
C PHE A 331 -9.20 7.85 -25.83
N GLY A 332 -9.86 8.45 -24.85
CA GLY A 332 -10.52 9.75 -24.99
C GLY A 332 -9.52 10.86 -25.37
N MET A 333 -8.35 10.87 -24.75
CA MET A 333 -7.26 11.82 -25.11
C MET A 333 -6.80 11.60 -26.56
N LEU A 334 -6.70 10.35 -27.02
CA LEU A 334 -6.36 10.04 -28.41
C LEU A 334 -7.44 10.55 -29.39
N ALA A 335 -8.71 10.34 -29.07
CA ALA A 335 -9.81 10.83 -29.90
C ALA A 335 -9.85 12.37 -29.95
N LEU A 336 -9.72 13.04 -28.80
CA LEU A 336 -9.68 14.50 -28.70
C LEU A 336 -8.51 15.09 -29.47
N SER A 337 -7.33 14.46 -29.39
CA SER A 337 -6.17 14.92 -30.18
C SER A 337 -6.43 14.86 -31.68
N GLY A 338 -7.16 13.83 -32.16
CA GLY A 338 -7.60 13.72 -33.55
C GLY A 338 -8.53 14.86 -33.97
N ILE A 339 -9.43 15.29 -33.09
CA ILE A 339 -10.30 16.44 -33.29
C ILE A 339 -9.48 17.75 -33.35
N LEU A 340 -8.60 17.96 -32.38
CA LEU A 340 -7.75 19.13 -32.31
C LEU A 340 -6.84 19.27 -33.56
N MET A 341 -6.32 18.15 -34.06
CA MET A 341 -5.51 18.12 -35.28
C MET A 341 -6.27 18.53 -36.55
N ARG A 342 -7.61 18.57 -36.54
CA ARG A 342 -8.41 19.10 -37.64
C ARG A 342 -8.52 20.63 -37.61
N HIS A 343 -8.28 21.25 -36.45
CA HIS A 343 -8.32 22.70 -36.32
C HIS A 343 -7.09 23.33 -36.98
N LYS A 344 -7.27 24.44 -37.77
CA LYS A 344 -6.24 25.09 -38.56
C LYS A 344 -4.97 25.42 -37.77
N PHE A 345 -5.11 25.79 -36.52
CA PHE A 345 -3.98 26.14 -35.64
C PHE A 345 -3.02 24.98 -35.42
N PHE A 346 -3.57 23.76 -35.20
CA PHE A 346 -2.77 22.56 -34.95
C PHE A 346 -2.45 21.78 -36.22
N ALA A 347 -3.33 21.82 -37.24
CA ALA A 347 -3.11 21.13 -38.51
C ALA A 347 -1.78 21.48 -39.17
N GLY A 348 -1.35 22.75 -39.02
CA GLY A 348 -0.07 23.22 -39.55
C GLY A 348 1.19 22.58 -38.94
N CYS A 349 1.03 21.87 -37.80
CA CYS A 349 2.12 21.12 -37.16
C CYS A 349 2.21 19.66 -37.66
N LYS A 350 1.18 19.17 -38.38
CA LYS A 350 1.18 17.80 -38.89
C LYS A 350 2.31 17.62 -39.90
N LYS A 351 3.07 16.56 -39.68
CA LYS A 351 4.17 16.14 -40.56
C LYS A 351 3.85 14.77 -41.14
N GLU A 352 4.53 14.44 -42.21
CA GLU A 352 4.47 13.13 -42.80
C GLU A 352 5.07 12.09 -41.85
N VAL A 353 4.38 10.93 -41.72
CA VAL A 353 4.88 9.83 -40.91
C VAL A 353 6.00 9.13 -41.66
N CYS A 354 7.18 9.08 -41.06
CA CYS A 354 8.34 8.42 -41.61
C CYS A 354 8.04 6.97 -41.99
N GLU A 355 8.49 6.53 -43.15
CA GLU A 355 8.44 5.14 -43.55
C GLU A 355 9.32 4.27 -42.64
N PRO A 356 8.87 3.05 -42.26
CA PRO A 356 9.63 2.16 -41.41
C PRO A 356 11.00 1.84 -42.01
N ILE A 357 12.03 1.83 -41.18
CA ILE A 357 13.42 1.62 -41.58
C ILE A 357 13.86 0.19 -41.37
N ALA A 358 13.47 -0.39 -40.21
CA ALA A 358 13.87 -1.74 -39.85
C ALA A 358 13.20 -2.81 -40.72
N SER A 359 13.70 -4.02 -40.71
CA SER A 359 13.13 -5.20 -41.28
C SER A 359 13.11 -6.31 -40.23
N LYS A 360 12.18 -7.26 -40.34
CA LYS A 360 12.15 -8.47 -39.49
C LYS A 360 13.49 -9.24 -39.49
N LYS A 361 14.26 -9.12 -40.59
CA LYS A 361 15.58 -9.74 -40.75
C LYS A 361 16.73 -8.85 -40.24
N SER A 362 16.45 -7.67 -39.70
CA SER A 362 17.49 -6.75 -39.21
C SER A 362 18.11 -7.25 -37.91
N VAL A 363 19.31 -7.82 -38.00
CA VAL A 363 20.09 -8.25 -36.83
C VAL A 363 20.33 -7.09 -35.88
N VAL A 364 20.67 -5.90 -36.40
CA VAL A 364 20.92 -4.71 -35.59
C VAL A 364 19.69 -4.32 -34.75
N PHE A 365 18.50 -4.38 -35.34
CA PHE A 365 17.27 -4.11 -34.61
C PHE A 365 17.07 -5.06 -33.41
N TRP A 366 17.22 -6.38 -33.64
CA TRP A 366 17.02 -7.39 -32.60
C TRP A 366 18.10 -7.33 -31.50
N VAL A 367 19.38 -7.09 -31.91
CA VAL A 367 20.46 -6.90 -30.95
C VAL A 367 20.22 -5.68 -30.07
N LEU A 368 19.85 -4.53 -30.63
CA LEU A 368 19.54 -3.34 -29.84
C LEU A 368 18.31 -3.52 -28.96
N GLY A 369 17.28 -4.23 -29.46
CA GLY A 369 16.11 -4.61 -28.65
C GLY A 369 16.49 -5.50 -27.47
N ALA A 370 17.31 -6.50 -27.69
CA ALA A 370 17.83 -7.38 -26.64
C ALA A 370 18.70 -6.61 -25.63
N CYS A 371 19.56 -5.69 -26.10
CA CYS A 371 20.33 -4.82 -25.23
C CYS A 371 19.43 -3.92 -24.36
N TYR A 372 18.33 -3.39 -24.93
CA TYR A 372 17.37 -2.60 -24.16
C TYR A 372 16.65 -3.42 -23.10
N ALA A 373 16.22 -4.64 -23.44
CA ALA A 373 15.61 -5.56 -22.48
C ALA A 373 16.61 -5.95 -21.36
N ALA A 374 17.87 -6.23 -21.70
CA ALA A 374 18.93 -6.48 -20.72
C ALA A 374 19.19 -5.26 -19.83
N ALA A 375 19.24 -4.05 -20.43
CA ALA A 375 19.39 -2.81 -19.66
C ALA A 375 18.21 -2.62 -18.68
N THR A 376 16.98 -2.92 -19.10
CA THR A 376 15.80 -2.86 -18.23
C THR A 376 15.92 -3.85 -17.08
N TYR A 377 16.31 -5.09 -17.36
CA TYR A 377 16.55 -6.12 -16.33
C TYR A 377 17.59 -5.65 -15.29
N LEU A 378 18.75 -5.20 -15.77
CA LEU A 378 19.85 -4.74 -14.91
C LEU A 378 19.46 -3.48 -14.13
N THR A 379 18.64 -2.60 -14.71
CA THR A 379 18.14 -1.40 -14.02
C THR A 379 17.18 -1.77 -12.89
N VAL A 380 16.29 -2.75 -13.10
CA VAL A 380 15.43 -3.28 -12.02
C VAL A 380 16.30 -3.86 -10.91
N ALA A 381 17.25 -4.71 -11.23
CA ALA A 381 18.16 -5.31 -10.25
C ALA A 381 18.97 -4.25 -9.48
N PHE A 382 19.49 -3.23 -10.18
CA PHE A 382 20.25 -2.14 -9.58
C PHE A 382 19.38 -1.29 -8.64
N VAL A 383 18.21 -0.86 -9.11
CA VAL A 383 17.28 -0.02 -8.33
C VAL A 383 16.74 -0.78 -7.12
N THR A 384 16.45 -2.06 -7.27
CA THR A 384 16.01 -2.94 -6.18
C THR A 384 17.06 -3.05 -5.08
N LYS A 385 18.32 -3.21 -5.46
CA LYS A 385 19.43 -3.35 -4.50
C LYS A 385 19.81 -2.03 -3.83
N ASN A 386 19.81 -0.93 -4.59
CA ASN A 386 20.39 0.34 -4.17
C ASN A 386 19.34 1.44 -3.92
N GLY A 387 18.08 1.23 -4.31
CA GLY A 387 17.01 2.22 -4.22
C GLY A 387 16.88 2.88 -2.84
N PRO A 388 16.92 2.13 -1.73
CA PRO A 388 16.89 2.71 -0.39
C PRO A 388 18.03 3.69 -0.12
N ALA A 389 19.24 3.38 -0.61
CA ALA A 389 20.40 4.25 -0.42
C ALA A 389 20.38 5.48 -1.33
N LEU A 390 19.85 5.34 -2.54
CA LEU A 390 19.78 6.42 -3.53
C LEU A 390 18.66 7.43 -3.22
N GLY A 391 17.53 6.96 -2.68
CA GLY A 391 16.37 7.79 -2.38
C GLY A 391 16.50 8.66 -1.11
N PHE A 392 17.32 8.26 -0.14
CA PHE A 392 17.33 8.86 1.20
C PHE A 392 18.58 9.64 1.59
N LYS A 393 19.73 9.45 0.92
CA LYS A 393 21.02 9.90 1.47
C LYS A 393 21.57 11.23 0.96
N THR A 394 20.95 11.88 -0.03
CA THR A 394 21.50 13.10 -0.59
C THR A 394 20.65 14.34 -0.23
N GLU A 395 21.19 15.24 0.57
CA GLU A 395 20.51 16.47 1.02
C GLU A 395 19.98 17.33 -0.14
N TRP A 396 20.67 17.38 -1.29
CA TRP A 396 20.17 18.12 -2.46
C TRP A 396 18.97 17.42 -3.11
N VAL A 397 18.88 16.09 -3.06
CA VAL A 397 17.71 15.32 -3.50
C VAL A 397 16.52 15.64 -2.61
N LYS A 398 16.70 15.73 -1.29
CA LYS A 398 15.63 16.13 -0.37
C LYS A 398 15.13 17.55 -0.62
N LYS A 399 16.01 18.49 -0.91
CA LYS A 399 15.64 19.89 -1.18
C LYS A 399 14.99 20.10 -2.56
N PHE A 400 15.45 19.38 -3.57
CA PHE A 400 14.96 19.52 -4.94
C PHE A 400 13.75 18.63 -5.22
N TRP A 401 13.72 17.45 -4.62
CA TRP A 401 12.69 16.44 -4.78
C TRP A 401 12.00 16.22 -3.43
N SER A 402 11.03 17.04 -3.17
CA SER A 402 10.23 16.97 -1.93
C SER A 402 9.25 15.80 -1.92
N MET A 403 9.41 14.81 -2.81
CA MET A 403 8.57 13.62 -2.84
C MET A 403 9.28 12.42 -2.27
N ASP A 404 8.45 11.48 -1.91
CA ASP A 404 8.76 10.23 -1.33
C ASP A 404 9.76 9.37 -2.14
N PHE A 405 10.40 8.51 -1.41
CA PHE A 405 11.26 7.42 -1.82
C PHE A 405 10.76 6.66 -3.06
N THR A 406 9.48 6.27 -3.11
CA THR A 406 8.93 5.49 -4.23
C THR A 406 8.89 6.30 -5.52
N ALA A 407 8.51 7.57 -5.45
CA ALA A 407 8.55 8.47 -6.61
C ALA A 407 9.97 8.64 -7.13
N ASN A 408 10.94 8.80 -6.22
CA ASN A 408 12.36 8.93 -6.58
C ASN A 408 12.90 7.66 -7.24
N ILE A 409 12.50 6.47 -6.78
CA ILE A 409 12.85 5.19 -7.41
C ILE A 409 12.35 5.14 -8.85
N HIS A 410 11.10 5.55 -9.11
CA HIS A 410 10.57 5.58 -10.47
C HIS A 410 11.34 6.54 -11.38
N ILE A 411 11.72 7.72 -10.87
CA ILE A 411 12.48 8.70 -11.63
C ILE A 411 13.88 8.16 -11.94
N ILE A 412 14.57 7.58 -10.97
CA ILE A 412 15.91 6.99 -11.17
C ILE A 412 15.84 5.84 -12.17
N PHE A 413 14.85 4.97 -12.04
CA PHE A 413 14.57 3.89 -12.98
C PHE A 413 14.42 4.44 -14.42
N MET A 414 13.55 5.44 -14.59
CA MET A 414 13.31 6.06 -15.89
C MET A 414 14.56 6.75 -16.46
N TRP A 415 15.37 7.41 -15.65
CA TRP A 415 16.59 8.06 -16.11
C TRP A 415 17.65 7.09 -16.57
N ILE A 416 17.86 5.99 -15.86
CA ILE A 416 18.79 4.95 -16.30
C ILE A 416 18.33 4.37 -17.64
N LEU A 417 17.03 4.10 -17.78
CA LEU A 417 16.48 3.61 -19.04
C LEU A 417 16.58 4.66 -20.16
N ALA A 418 16.38 5.93 -19.85
CA ALA A 418 16.58 7.02 -20.82
C ALA A 418 18.02 7.10 -21.29
N ALA A 419 18.98 7.03 -20.37
CA ALA A 419 20.42 7.06 -20.70
C ALA A 419 20.81 5.85 -21.58
N CYS A 420 20.41 4.65 -21.19
CA CYS A 420 20.63 3.45 -22.00
C CYS A 420 19.94 3.54 -23.36
N GLY A 421 18.68 3.96 -23.38
CA GLY A 421 17.91 4.17 -24.61
C GLY A 421 18.53 5.20 -25.52
N LEU A 422 19.05 6.31 -24.99
CA LEU A 422 19.75 7.33 -25.76
C LEU A 422 20.99 6.78 -26.46
N VAL A 423 21.79 5.98 -25.77
CA VAL A 423 22.96 5.30 -26.37
C VAL A 423 22.53 4.39 -27.52
N LEU A 424 21.51 3.52 -27.27
CA LEU A 424 21.02 2.57 -28.28
C LEU A 424 20.39 3.28 -29.48
N VAL A 425 19.60 4.33 -29.26
CA VAL A 425 19.03 5.16 -30.35
C VAL A 425 20.14 5.86 -31.13
N SER A 426 21.18 6.36 -30.46
CA SER A 426 22.33 7.00 -31.11
C SER A 426 23.08 6.02 -32.01
N ILE A 427 23.34 4.80 -31.52
CA ILE A 427 23.95 3.72 -32.31
C ILE A 427 23.08 3.42 -33.55
N TYR A 428 21.76 3.29 -33.35
CA TYR A 428 20.81 3.05 -34.44
C TYR A 428 20.78 4.19 -35.45
N CYS A 429 20.83 5.45 -35.04
CA CYS A 429 20.88 6.62 -35.90
C CYS A 429 22.17 6.66 -36.73
N VAL A 430 23.34 6.44 -36.09
CA VAL A 430 24.63 6.38 -36.78
C VAL A 430 24.67 5.24 -37.79
N TYR A 431 24.20 4.06 -37.42
CA TYR A 431 24.11 2.90 -38.32
C TYR A 431 23.26 3.22 -39.55
N ASN A 432 22.06 3.79 -39.38
CA ASN A 432 21.15 4.09 -40.49
C ASN A 432 21.69 5.22 -41.38
N TYR A 433 22.36 6.23 -40.78
CA TYR A 433 22.99 7.28 -41.52
C TYR A 433 24.13 6.75 -42.42
N LYS A 434 25.04 5.93 -41.85
CA LYS A 434 26.15 5.35 -42.57
C LYS A 434 25.76 4.34 -43.64
N LYS A 435 24.76 3.46 -43.33
CA LYS A 435 24.40 2.37 -44.21
C LYS A 435 23.31 2.74 -45.23
N HIS A 436 22.38 3.63 -44.86
CA HIS A 436 21.21 3.94 -45.66
C HIS A 436 21.07 5.44 -46.03
N GLY A 437 22.00 6.30 -45.59
CA GLY A 437 21.94 7.75 -45.80
C GLY A 437 20.77 8.43 -45.08
N ARG A 438 20.10 7.77 -44.14
CA ARG A 438 18.86 8.25 -43.50
C ARG A 438 19.15 8.95 -42.18
N ASN A 439 18.65 10.16 -42.01
CA ASN A 439 18.70 10.91 -40.76
C ASN A 439 17.45 10.66 -39.95
N VAL A 440 17.48 9.61 -39.09
CA VAL A 440 16.34 9.16 -38.28
C VAL A 440 15.75 10.28 -37.43
N LEU A 441 16.57 11.14 -36.79
CA LEU A 441 16.08 12.22 -35.94
C LEU A 441 15.30 13.28 -36.73
N LYS A 442 15.74 13.59 -37.96
CA LYS A 442 15.04 14.51 -38.85
C LYS A 442 13.75 13.88 -39.38
N GLU A 443 13.78 12.60 -39.75
CA GLU A 443 12.64 11.88 -40.29
C GLU A 443 11.54 11.64 -39.24
N LEU A 444 11.90 11.44 -37.95
CA LEU A 444 10.96 11.36 -36.87
C LEU A 444 10.49 12.75 -36.35
N ASN A 445 10.87 13.82 -37.04
CA ASN A 445 10.56 15.20 -36.68
C ASN A 445 10.87 15.54 -35.20
N PHE A 446 11.95 14.92 -34.68
CA PHE A 446 12.52 15.31 -33.40
C PHE A 446 13.17 16.71 -33.54
N LEU A 447 13.92 16.91 -34.61
CA LEU A 447 14.48 18.22 -34.98
C LEU A 447 13.39 19.01 -35.72
N THR A 448 12.62 19.81 -35.00
CA THR A 448 11.52 20.63 -35.54
C THR A 448 11.57 22.06 -34.98
N ASN A 449 10.77 22.98 -35.55
CA ASN A 449 10.73 24.37 -35.12
C ASN A 449 10.13 24.51 -33.71
N PHE A 450 10.66 25.44 -32.92
CA PHE A 450 10.17 25.75 -31.58
C PHE A 450 8.65 26.04 -31.56
N SER A 451 8.12 26.74 -32.56
CA SER A 451 6.67 26.99 -32.69
C SER A 451 5.84 25.70 -32.77
N HIS A 452 6.34 24.66 -33.43
CA HIS A 452 5.66 23.36 -33.47
C HIS A 452 5.72 22.65 -32.10
N ILE A 453 6.88 22.69 -31.43
CA ILE A 453 7.03 22.14 -30.08
C ILE A 453 6.06 22.81 -29.11
N ALA A 454 5.96 24.15 -29.16
CA ALA A 454 5.04 24.92 -28.32
C ALA A 454 3.56 24.55 -28.59
N LYS A 455 3.19 24.33 -29.86
CA LYS A 455 1.83 23.88 -30.21
C LYS A 455 1.54 22.45 -29.73
N TYR A 456 2.50 21.51 -29.82
CA TYR A 456 2.36 20.17 -29.25
C TYR A 456 2.25 20.22 -27.73
N PHE A 457 3.02 21.08 -27.07
CA PHE A 457 2.89 21.30 -25.62
C PHE A 457 1.50 21.82 -25.25
N LEU A 458 1.00 22.86 -25.97
CA LEU A 458 -0.33 23.39 -25.74
C LEU A 458 -1.42 22.32 -25.97
N MET A 459 -1.26 21.51 -27.02
CA MET A 459 -2.19 20.38 -27.26
C MET A 459 -2.16 19.37 -26.11
N ALA A 460 -0.98 19.00 -25.64
CA ALA A 460 -0.84 18.10 -24.48
C ALA A 460 -1.48 18.70 -23.21
N ALA A 461 -1.32 19.99 -22.99
CA ALA A 461 -1.98 20.70 -21.88
C ALA A 461 -3.52 20.64 -22.02
N ILE A 462 -4.08 20.88 -23.20
CA ILE A 462 -5.52 20.77 -23.45
C ILE A 462 -6.00 19.33 -23.15
N LEU A 463 -5.28 18.31 -23.63
CA LEU A 463 -5.62 16.91 -23.38
C LEU A 463 -5.57 16.58 -21.88
N PHE A 464 -4.53 17.02 -21.19
CA PHE A 464 -4.37 16.82 -19.75
C PHE A 464 -5.51 17.48 -18.96
N PHE A 465 -5.78 18.78 -19.18
CA PHE A 465 -6.83 19.48 -18.43
C PHE A 465 -8.23 19.01 -18.78
N SER A 466 -8.46 18.51 -20.01
CA SER A 466 -9.73 17.87 -20.37
C SER A 466 -9.93 16.56 -19.61
N ALA A 467 -8.89 15.73 -19.52
CA ALA A 467 -8.92 14.48 -18.75
C ALA A 467 -9.05 14.74 -17.24
N TYR A 468 -8.33 15.74 -16.73
CA TYR A 468 -8.40 16.16 -15.33
C TYR A 468 -9.79 16.70 -14.97
N GLY A 469 -10.39 17.54 -15.82
CA GLY A 469 -11.76 18.06 -15.64
C GLY A 469 -12.79 16.94 -15.63
N MET A 470 -12.67 15.96 -16.54
CA MET A 470 -13.54 14.78 -16.53
C MET A 470 -13.43 13.99 -15.22
N LEU A 471 -12.22 13.75 -14.73
CA LEU A 471 -11.99 13.07 -13.46
C LEU A 471 -12.62 13.87 -12.29
N THR A 472 -12.43 15.20 -12.28
CA THR A 472 -12.99 16.07 -11.23
C THR A 472 -14.52 15.99 -11.20
N VAL A 473 -15.17 15.98 -12.37
CA VAL A 473 -16.64 15.82 -12.48
C VAL A 473 -17.07 14.47 -11.94
N ILE A 474 -16.39 13.39 -12.34
CA ILE A 474 -16.72 12.02 -11.89
C ILE A 474 -16.51 11.91 -10.38
N ARG A 475 -15.45 12.48 -9.86
CA ARG A 475 -15.20 12.49 -8.42
C ARG A 475 -16.26 13.27 -7.64
N PHE A 476 -16.67 14.42 -8.15
CA PHE A 476 -17.70 15.25 -7.51
C PHE A 476 -19.05 14.52 -7.39
N PHE A 477 -19.49 13.83 -8.46
CA PHE A 477 -20.79 13.17 -8.49
C PHE A 477 -20.77 11.74 -7.93
N PHE A 478 -19.67 10.99 -8.13
CA PHE A 478 -19.61 9.57 -7.84
C PHE A 478 -18.58 9.19 -6.79
N HIS A 479 -17.79 10.16 -6.29
CA HIS A 479 -16.70 9.92 -5.32
C HIS A 479 -15.68 8.88 -5.77
N GLN A 480 -15.52 8.69 -7.09
CA GLN A 480 -14.63 7.72 -7.71
C GLN A 480 -13.44 8.39 -8.37
N ASP A 481 -12.31 7.66 -8.44
CA ASP A 481 -11.12 8.04 -9.20
C ASP A 481 -10.71 6.92 -10.17
N PHE A 482 -9.71 7.17 -11.02
CA PHE A 482 -9.29 6.20 -12.03
C PHE A 482 -8.02 5.47 -11.57
N ARG A 483 -8.09 4.78 -10.43
CA ARG A 483 -6.99 4.01 -9.89
C ARG A 483 -7.26 2.53 -9.86
N PHE A 484 -6.30 1.81 -10.42
CA PHE A 484 -6.19 0.37 -10.31
C PHE A 484 -5.07 0.08 -9.30
N TRP A 485 -5.42 -0.09 -8.03
CA TRP A 485 -4.53 -0.10 -6.87
C TRP A 485 -3.66 1.17 -6.80
N ASP A 486 -2.34 1.03 -6.80
CA ASP A 486 -1.40 2.16 -6.76
C ASP A 486 -1.14 2.80 -8.14
N ASN A 487 -1.72 2.25 -9.21
CA ASN A 487 -1.59 2.76 -10.57
C ASN A 487 -2.84 3.51 -10.99
N GLY A 488 -2.66 4.72 -11.50
CA GLY A 488 -3.75 5.53 -12.00
C GLY A 488 -3.68 6.98 -11.58
N VAL A 489 -4.78 7.67 -11.70
CA VAL A 489 -4.87 9.11 -11.46
C VAL A 489 -6.04 9.47 -10.57
N LYS A 490 -5.83 10.47 -9.72
CA LYS A 490 -6.86 11.13 -8.90
C LYS A 490 -6.69 12.64 -8.94
N ASP A 491 -7.57 13.38 -8.30
CA ASP A 491 -7.42 14.83 -8.10
C ASP A 491 -6.15 15.18 -7.33
N MET A 492 -5.65 16.36 -7.57
CA MET A 492 -4.42 16.88 -6.99
C MET A 492 -4.69 18.17 -6.20
N LEU A 493 -4.03 18.31 -5.07
CA LEU A 493 -3.93 19.59 -4.37
C LEU A 493 -3.07 20.58 -5.16
N PRO A 494 -3.18 21.90 -4.93
CA PRO A 494 -2.34 22.91 -5.62
C PRO A 494 -0.84 22.62 -5.54
N GLN A 495 -0.36 22.17 -4.38
CA GLN A 495 1.05 21.78 -4.18
C GLN A 495 1.46 20.60 -5.06
N ASN A 496 0.55 19.63 -5.28
CA ASN A 496 0.80 18.49 -6.14
C ASN A 496 0.91 18.90 -7.62
N PHE A 497 0.16 19.92 -8.06
CA PHE A 497 0.32 20.50 -9.40
C PHE A 497 1.70 21.10 -9.62
N LEU A 498 2.21 21.87 -8.65
CA LEU A 498 3.56 22.44 -8.73
C LEU A 498 4.62 21.33 -8.80
N GLN A 499 4.43 20.29 -8.01
CA GLN A 499 5.31 19.12 -8.00
C GLN A 499 5.24 18.36 -9.33
N CYS A 500 4.03 18.18 -9.88
CA CYS A 500 3.83 17.58 -11.20
C CYS A 500 4.58 18.34 -12.29
N LEU A 501 4.57 19.67 -12.25
CA LEU A 501 5.33 20.50 -13.19
C LEU A 501 6.85 20.30 -13.04
N ARG A 502 7.38 20.26 -11.81
CA ARG A 502 8.81 20.00 -11.54
C ARG A 502 9.24 18.64 -12.09
N TYR A 503 8.46 17.58 -11.80
CA TYR A 503 8.76 16.24 -12.29
C TYR A 503 8.61 16.12 -13.81
N SER A 504 7.71 16.90 -14.44
CA SER A 504 7.55 16.89 -15.89
C SER A 504 8.84 17.27 -16.62
N ILE A 505 9.58 18.23 -16.10
CA ILE A 505 10.87 18.62 -16.69
C ILE A 505 11.89 17.48 -16.61
N MET A 506 11.86 16.71 -15.52
CA MET A 506 12.79 15.60 -15.28
C MET A 506 12.44 14.35 -16.09
N ILE A 507 11.16 14.06 -16.25
CA ILE A 507 10.67 12.82 -16.88
C ILE A 507 10.59 12.96 -18.40
N LEU A 508 10.39 14.16 -18.93
CA LEU A 508 10.25 14.41 -20.37
C LEU A 508 11.37 13.80 -21.24
N PRO A 509 12.66 13.86 -20.86
CA PRO A 509 13.73 13.23 -21.66
C PRO A 509 13.51 11.73 -21.85
N THR A 510 13.00 11.03 -20.84
CA THR A 510 12.70 9.60 -20.91
C THR A 510 11.69 9.28 -22.00
N PHE A 511 10.62 10.06 -22.09
CA PHE A 511 9.57 9.82 -23.09
C PHE A 511 9.94 10.34 -24.49
N LEU A 512 10.84 11.31 -24.58
CA LEU A 512 11.42 11.69 -25.88
C LEU A 512 12.29 10.55 -26.44
N VAL A 513 13.19 10.01 -25.63
CA VAL A 513 14.04 8.86 -26.01
C VAL A 513 13.19 7.63 -26.30
N GLY A 514 12.21 7.33 -25.44
CA GLY A 514 11.28 6.22 -25.65
C GLY A 514 10.46 6.36 -26.93
N GLY A 515 9.97 7.57 -27.22
CA GLY A 515 9.26 7.89 -28.46
C GLY A 515 10.12 7.71 -29.72
N LEU A 516 11.39 8.09 -29.65
CA LEU A 516 12.37 7.83 -30.72
C LEU A 516 12.59 6.32 -30.90
N PHE A 517 12.83 5.59 -29.82
CA PHE A 517 13.05 4.14 -29.83
C PHE A 517 11.87 3.39 -30.46
N VAL A 518 10.65 3.67 -30.00
CA VAL A 518 9.43 3.02 -30.49
C VAL A 518 9.18 3.29 -31.97
N ASN A 519 9.35 4.53 -32.42
CA ASN A 519 9.02 4.91 -33.78
C ASN A 519 10.15 4.66 -34.78
N ALA A 520 11.42 4.71 -34.36
CA ALA A 520 12.57 4.31 -35.17
C ALA A 520 12.63 2.79 -35.39
N GLY A 521 12.20 2.00 -34.41
CA GLY A 521 12.25 0.55 -34.44
C GLY A 521 11.15 -0.13 -35.27
N ARG A 522 10.32 0.61 -36.01
CA ARG A 522 9.27 0.02 -36.84
C ARG A 522 9.83 -0.78 -38.02
N MET A 523 9.24 -1.96 -38.25
CA MET A 523 9.63 -2.89 -39.32
C MET A 523 8.72 -2.71 -40.54
N LYS A 524 9.33 -2.49 -41.72
CA LYS A 524 8.61 -2.26 -43.00
C LYS A 524 7.81 -3.47 -43.49
N ASP A 525 8.22 -4.66 -43.11
CA ASP A 525 7.63 -5.95 -43.48
C ASP A 525 6.65 -6.47 -42.41
N MET A 526 6.12 -5.57 -41.59
CA MET A 526 5.15 -5.87 -40.54
C MET A 526 4.05 -4.81 -40.47
N LYS A 527 2.79 -5.24 -40.32
CA LYS A 527 1.65 -4.33 -40.11
C LYS A 527 1.84 -3.53 -38.80
N ASP A 528 1.18 -2.39 -38.70
CA ASP A 528 1.37 -1.46 -37.56
C ASP A 528 1.01 -2.11 -36.20
N GLY A 529 -0.11 -2.83 -36.08
CA GLY A 529 -0.50 -3.51 -34.85
C GLY A 529 0.56 -4.50 -34.33
N PRO A 530 0.97 -5.50 -35.11
CA PRO A 530 2.10 -6.36 -34.72
C PRO A 530 3.40 -5.62 -34.40
N ASN A 531 3.70 -4.51 -35.11
CA ASN A 531 4.85 -3.68 -34.78
C ASN A 531 4.76 -3.09 -33.36
N VAL A 532 3.59 -2.57 -32.99
CA VAL A 532 3.34 -2.05 -31.63
C VAL A 532 3.53 -3.15 -30.60
N LEU A 533 3.00 -4.35 -30.84
CA LEU A 533 3.14 -5.48 -29.92
C LEU A 533 4.60 -5.90 -29.74
N VAL A 534 5.41 -5.88 -30.80
CA VAL A 534 6.85 -6.15 -30.69
C VAL A 534 7.56 -5.08 -29.85
N GLN A 535 7.22 -3.79 -30.05
CA GLN A 535 7.80 -2.71 -29.24
C GLN A 535 7.38 -2.80 -27.76
N MET A 536 6.11 -3.15 -27.50
CA MET A 536 5.63 -3.43 -26.13
C MET A 536 6.41 -4.59 -25.50
N ALA A 537 6.58 -5.69 -26.25
CA ALA A 537 7.31 -6.85 -25.78
C ALA A 537 8.77 -6.52 -25.45
N ILE A 538 9.49 -5.80 -26.35
CA ILE A 538 10.88 -5.38 -26.12
C ILE A 538 10.97 -4.46 -24.90
N SER A 539 10.05 -3.49 -24.78
CA SER A 539 10.05 -2.54 -23.66
C SER A 539 9.76 -3.18 -22.31
N SER A 540 8.98 -4.27 -22.29
CA SER A 540 8.56 -4.96 -21.06
C SER A 540 9.40 -6.20 -20.74
N ALA A 541 10.12 -6.76 -21.71
CA ALA A 541 10.80 -8.06 -21.55
C ALA A 541 11.78 -8.10 -20.38
N GLY A 542 12.57 -7.04 -20.20
CA GLY A 542 13.55 -6.97 -19.12
C GLY A 542 12.88 -6.88 -17.74
N LEU A 543 11.80 -6.13 -17.63
CA LEU A 543 11.00 -6.06 -16.41
C LEU A 543 10.37 -7.43 -16.08
N LEU A 544 9.71 -8.04 -17.08
CA LEU A 544 9.12 -9.37 -16.93
C LEU A 544 10.16 -10.42 -16.51
N ALA A 545 11.34 -10.40 -17.15
CA ALA A 545 12.43 -11.31 -16.80
C ALA A 545 12.93 -11.07 -15.37
N ALA A 546 13.09 -9.80 -14.95
CA ALA A 546 13.55 -9.47 -13.60
C ALA A 546 12.57 -10.00 -12.54
N TYR A 547 11.28 -9.79 -12.75
CA TYR A 547 10.25 -10.29 -11.84
C TYR A 547 10.17 -11.82 -11.86
N ALA A 548 10.16 -12.44 -13.05
CA ALA A 548 10.12 -13.89 -13.16
C ALA A 548 11.29 -14.56 -12.44
N VAL A 549 12.51 -14.07 -12.66
CA VAL A 549 13.72 -14.60 -12.00
C VAL A 549 13.63 -14.39 -10.49
N SER A 550 13.23 -13.20 -10.03
CA SER A 550 13.17 -12.90 -8.60
C SER A 550 12.12 -13.76 -7.89
N TYR A 551 10.91 -13.87 -8.43
CA TYR A 551 9.86 -14.70 -7.82
C TYR A 551 10.16 -16.19 -7.92
N LEU A 552 10.72 -16.67 -9.02
CA LEU A 552 11.12 -18.07 -9.13
C LEU A 552 12.21 -18.41 -8.11
N THR A 553 13.22 -17.55 -7.97
CA THR A 553 14.26 -17.70 -6.96
C THR A 553 13.67 -17.70 -5.55
N ALA A 554 12.78 -16.74 -5.26
CA ALA A 554 12.11 -16.67 -3.97
C ALA A 554 11.28 -17.91 -3.66
N TYR A 555 10.54 -18.41 -4.65
CA TYR A 555 9.75 -19.64 -4.50
C TYR A 555 10.62 -20.87 -4.22
N ILE A 556 11.73 -21.03 -4.98
CA ILE A 556 12.68 -22.14 -4.76
C ILE A 556 13.32 -22.02 -3.37
N THR A 557 13.76 -20.82 -2.98
CA THR A 557 14.33 -20.57 -1.65
C THR A 557 13.33 -20.87 -0.55
N TYR A 558 12.09 -20.42 -0.71
CA TYR A 558 11.02 -20.72 0.25
C TYR A 558 10.76 -22.22 0.39
N ALA A 559 10.71 -22.95 -0.73
CA ALA A 559 10.51 -24.40 -0.70
C ALA A 559 11.65 -25.14 0.01
N GLN A 560 12.87 -24.59 -0.01
CA GLN A 560 14.05 -25.20 0.62
C GLN A 560 14.25 -24.78 2.08
N THR A 561 13.92 -23.54 2.43
CA THR A 561 14.31 -22.91 3.71
C THR A 561 13.14 -22.42 4.54
N GLY A 562 11.93 -22.41 3.99
CA GLY A 562 10.75 -21.79 4.61
C GLY A 562 10.79 -20.24 4.64
N ALA A 563 11.82 -19.62 4.03
CA ALA A 563 11.97 -18.18 3.97
C ALA A 563 12.12 -17.69 2.54
N ALA A 564 11.25 -16.80 2.07
CA ALA A 564 11.37 -16.20 0.75
C ALA A 564 12.35 -15.02 0.79
N GLY A 565 13.54 -15.18 0.27
CA GLY A 565 14.56 -14.13 0.18
C GLY A 565 14.27 -13.11 -0.93
N LEU A 566 13.12 -12.45 -0.93
CA LEU A 566 12.80 -11.43 -1.93
C LEU A 566 13.42 -10.08 -1.59
N PRO A 567 13.94 -9.36 -2.58
CA PRO A 567 14.44 -8.01 -2.37
C PRO A 567 13.28 -7.03 -2.14
N CYS A 568 13.50 -6.17 -1.16
CA CYS A 568 12.57 -5.24 -0.54
C CYS A 568 11.94 -4.19 -1.49
N PHE A 569 11.07 -3.39 -0.97
CA PHE A 569 10.34 -2.17 -1.41
C PHE A 569 10.48 -1.66 -2.85
N ALA A 570 11.70 -1.49 -3.38
CA ALA A 570 11.89 -1.00 -4.74
C ALA A 570 11.32 -1.95 -5.80
N PHE A 571 11.33 -3.25 -5.48
CA PHE A 571 10.74 -4.27 -6.33
C PHE A 571 9.22 -4.17 -6.34
N VAL A 572 8.60 -4.01 -5.16
CA VAL A 572 7.16 -3.80 -5.03
C VAL A 572 6.72 -2.53 -5.75
N SER A 573 7.51 -1.47 -5.67
CA SER A 573 7.19 -0.16 -6.26
C SER A 573 7.14 -0.15 -7.79
N LEU A 574 7.84 -1.05 -8.46
CA LEU A 574 7.94 -1.08 -9.93
C LEU A 574 6.84 -1.91 -10.62
N TRP A 575 5.99 -2.63 -9.88
CA TRP A 575 4.94 -3.45 -10.51
C TRP A 575 3.96 -2.65 -11.39
N PRO A 576 3.61 -1.37 -11.14
CA PRO A 576 2.76 -0.60 -12.03
C PRO A 576 3.33 -0.48 -13.44
N MET A 577 4.64 -0.66 -13.63
CA MET A 577 5.29 -0.60 -14.93
C MET A 577 4.86 -1.72 -15.88
N PHE A 578 4.29 -2.83 -15.38
CA PHE A 578 3.70 -3.86 -16.24
C PHE A 578 2.53 -3.35 -17.09
N ILE A 579 1.78 -2.38 -16.59
CA ILE A 579 0.70 -1.73 -17.34
C ILE A 579 1.25 -0.50 -18.06
N ASN A 580 2.08 0.28 -17.38
CA ASN A 580 2.52 1.58 -17.87
C ASN A 580 3.45 1.48 -19.09
N LEU A 581 4.41 0.54 -19.10
CA LEU A 581 5.34 0.42 -20.24
C LEU A 581 4.61 0.09 -21.55
N PRO A 582 3.71 -0.93 -21.63
CA PRO A 582 2.91 -1.15 -22.82
C PRO A 582 2.03 0.05 -23.21
N LEU A 583 1.39 0.69 -22.23
CA LEU A 583 0.53 1.85 -22.46
C LEU A 583 1.32 3.02 -23.05
N PHE A 584 2.53 3.30 -22.54
CA PHE A 584 3.39 4.38 -23.04
C PHE A 584 3.86 4.12 -24.45
N VAL A 585 4.17 2.87 -24.81
CA VAL A 585 4.51 2.48 -26.19
C VAL A 585 3.31 2.73 -27.10
N LEU A 586 2.11 2.31 -26.68
CA LEU A 586 0.87 2.51 -27.45
C LEU A 586 0.61 4.00 -27.71
N LEU A 587 0.63 4.81 -26.67
CA LEU A 587 0.39 6.26 -26.75
C LEU A 587 1.47 6.95 -27.60
N ALA A 588 2.75 6.65 -27.38
CA ALA A 588 3.86 7.20 -28.17
C ALA A 588 3.68 6.91 -29.66
N ARG A 589 3.28 5.68 -30.02
CA ARG A 589 3.03 5.29 -31.40
C ARG A 589 1.82 5.99 -31.99
N PHE A 590 0.71 6.04 -31.25
CA PHE A 590 -0.54 6.59 -31.74
C PHE A 590 -0.44 8.09 -31.98
N PHE A 591 0.12 8.86 -31.04
CA PHE A 591 0.35 10.30 -31.21
C PHE A 591 1.33 10.59 -32.34
N TYR A 592 2.37 9.77 -32.50
CA TYR A 592 3.26 9.88 -33.64
C TYR A 592 2.53 9.67 -34.98
N LYS A 593 1.63 8.69 -35.04
CA LYS A 593 0.82 8.42 -36.25
C LYS A 593 -0.10 9.59 -36.61
N GLN A 594 -0.61 10.31 -35.60
CA GLN A 594 -1.45 11.50 -35.83
C GLN A 594 -0.66 12.72 -36.28
N THR A 595 0.51 12.95 -35.72
CA THR A 595 1.26 14.19 -35.86
C THR A 595 2.50 14.12 -36.77
N GLY A 596 3.02 12.91 -36.96
CA GLY A 596 4.33 12.70 -37.60
C GLY A 596 5.51 13.13 -36.75
N SER A 597 5.31 13.45 -35.44
CA SER A 597 6.34 13.92 -34.53
C SER A 597 6.27 13.19 -33.19
N VAL A 598 7.43 12.95 -32.57
CA VAL A 598 7.53 12.29 -31.24
C VAL A 598 7.12 13.19 -30.08
N TRP A 599 7.07 14.51 -30.27
CA TRP A 599 6.90 15.49 -29.20
C TRP A 599 5.56 15.39 -28.48
N LEU A 600 4.44 15.26 -29.21
CA LEU A 600 3.12 15.18 -28.58
C LEU A 600 3.01 13.94 -27.67
N GLY A 601 3.45 12.79 -28.16
CA GLY A 601 3.44 11.55 -27.38
C GLY A 601 4.33 11.66 -26.13
N ALA A 602 5.49 12.32 -26.24
CA ALA A 602 6.37 12.54 -25.11
C ALA A 602 5.73 13.45 -24.05
N PHE A 603 5.12 14.58 -24.44
CA PHE A 603 4.45 15.48 -23.50
C PHE A 603 3.26 14.80 -22.79
N VAL A 604 2.42 14.07 -23.53
CA VAL A 604 1.25 13.39 -22.94
C VAL A 604 1.67 12.29 -21.99
N ASN A 605 2.63 11.43 -22.39
CA ASN A 605 3.13 10.38 -21.49
C ASN A 605 3.77 10.99 -20.23
N THR A 606 4.55 12.07 -20.37
CA THR A 606 5.10 12.81 -19.24
C THR A 606 4.00 13.31 -18.31
N ALA A 607 2.96 13.93 -18.84
CA ALA A 607 1.86 14.47 -18.05
C ALA A 607 1.11 13.37 -17.28
N ILE A 608 0.78 12.25 -17.93
CA ILE A 608 0.08 11.12 -17.30
C ILE A 608 0.93 10.52 -16.18
N VAL A 609 2.22 10.28 -16.41
CA VAL A 609 3.10 9.69 -15.39
C VAL A 609 3.31 10.64 -14.23
N CYS A 610 3.57 11.93 -14.48
CA CYS A 610 3.71 12.91 -13.41
C CYS A 610 2.42 13.04 -12.61
N TRP A 611 1.27 13.05 -13.28
CA TRP A 611 -0.02 13.08 -12.63
C TRP A 611 -0.22 11.84 -11.73
N SER A 612 0.05 10.64 -12.25
CA SER A 612 -0.06 9.41 -11.47
C SER A 612 0.85 9.43 -10.23
N ILE A 613 2.13 9.79 -10.40
CA ILE A 613 3.10 9.88 -9.31
C ILE A 613 2.66 10.92 -8.27
N CYS A 614 2.30 12.13 -8.71
CA CYS A 614 1.99 13.23 -7.80
C CYS A 614 0.62 13.11 -7.12
N SER A 615 -0.31 12.32 -7.66
CA SER A 615 -1.64 12.15 -7.10
C SER A 615 -1.82 10.87 -6.30
N ALA A 616 -1.16 9.78 -6.68
CA ALA A 616 -1.37 8.47 -6.06
C ALA A 616 -0.38 8.17 -4.92
N GLN A 617 0.78 8.81 -4.90
CA GLN A 617 1.82 8.61 -3.90
C GLN A 617 1.84 9.73 -2.86
N SER A 618 2.48 9.50 -1.71
CA SER A 618 2.59 10.51 -0.67
C SER A 618 3.50 11.66 -1.12
N SER A 619 3.13 12.87 -0.77
CA SER A 619 3.77 14.08 -1.28
C SER A 619 4.91 14.60 -0.41
N THR A 620 5.16 14.04 0.76
CA THR A 620 6.11 14.60 1.71
C THR A 620 6.98 13.52 2.33
N GLY A 621 8.28 13.64 2.10
CA GLY A 621 9.26 12.67 2.54
C GLY A 621 9.54 12.69 4.04
N TYR A 622 8.60 12.24 4.84
CA TYR A 622 8.83 12.01 6.25
C TYR A 622 8.60 10.55 6.60
N TYR A 623 9.51 9.71 6.15
CA TYR A 623 9.54 8.36 6.65
C TYR A 623 10.99 7.92 6.85
N LEU A 624 11.39 7.97 8.09
CA LEU A 624 12.45 7.24 8.80
C LEU A 624 13.23 8.12 9.73
#